data_9bde5d71381a8f07bd5fee9e71629eb1
#
_entry.id   9bde5d71381a8f07bd5fee9e71629eb1
#
_cell.length_a   1.000
_cell.length_b   1.000
_cell.length_c   1.000
_cell.angle_alpha   90.00
_cell.angle_beta   90.00
_cell.angle_gamma   90.00
#
_symmetry.space_group_name_H-M   'P 1'
#
loop_
_entity.id
_entity.type
_entity.pdbx_description
1 polymer ?
#
loop_
_entity_poly.entity_id
_entity_poly.type
_entity_poly.pdbx_seq_one_letter_code
_entity_poly.pdbx_strand_id
1 'polypeptide(L)'
;ASFDLESIRKSLAEPKNLQAALGYYRATLGDGYRDPQLSELQNQMSSGVPSQPMLYLHGANDGCIGTDVVASAKSMAPANVKFEVVAAAGHFLQLEQPEKVNRLICEFLAS
;
A
#
# COMPACT_ATOMS: atom_id res chain seq x y z
N ALA A 1 13.84 13.70 7.55
CA ALA A 1 14.41 12.35 7.84
C ALA A 1 14.65 12.09 9.34
N SER A 2 15.32 12.98 10.10
CA SER A 2 15.55 12.76 11.55
C SER A 2 14.27 12.92 12.38
N PHE A 3 13.45 13.88 12.04
CA PHE A 3 12.14 14.13 12.71
C PHE A 3 11.19 12.93 12.53
N ASP A 4 11.14 12.34 11.35
CA ASP A 4 10.29 11.20 11.06
C ASP A 4 10.70 9.98 11.87
N LEU A 5 12.02 9.71 12.00
CA LEU A 5 12.52 8.59 12.80
C LEU A 5 12.20 8.75 14.28
N GLU A 6 12.32 9.95 14.81
CA GLU A 6 11.98 10.22 16.21
C GLU A 6 10.48 10.04 16.47
N SER A 7 9.64 10.54 15.59
CA SER A 7 8.19 10.36 15.64
C SER A 7 7.79 8.89 15.62
N ILE A 8 8.39 8.09 14.72
CA ILE A 8 8.15 6.65 14.62
C ILE A 8 8.59 5.94 15.90
N ARG A 9 9.81 6.24 16.40
CA ARG A 9 10.30 5.65 17.65
C ARG A 9 9.38 5.94 18.82
N LYS A 10 8.90 7.18 18.94
CA LYS A 10 7.98 7.59 19.99
C LYS A 10 6.63 6.85 19.86
N SER A 11 6.09 6.73 18.67
CA SER A 11 4.83 6.04 18.42
C SER A 11 4.90 4.55 18.74
N LEU A 12 6.06 3.90 18.51
CA LEU A 12 6.28 2.48 18.74
C LEU A 12 6.98 2.16 20.09
N ALA A 13 7.23 3.17 20.95
CA ALA A 13 7.90 2.98 22.22
C ALA A 13 7.11 2.09 23.20
N GLU A 14 5.78 2.20 23.17
CA GLU A 14 4.91 1.35 23.98
C GLU A 14 4.83 -0.06 23.36
N PRO A 15 5.12 -1.15 24.12
CA PRO A 15 5.09 -2.50 23.58
C PRO A 15 3.77 -2.89 22.91
N LYS A 16 2.64 -2.42 23.43
CA LYS A 16 1.32 -2.66 22.83
C LYS A 16 1.17 -2.03 21.43
N ASN A 17 1.76 -0.86 21.21
CA ASN A 17 1.71 -0.20 19.90
C ASN A 17 2.57 -0.95 18.88
N LEU A 18 3.75 -1.41 19.29
CA LEU A 18 4.61 -2.22 18.45
C LEU A 18 3.94 -3.59 18.14
N GLN A 19 3.33 -4.23 19.12
CA GLN A 19 2.59 -5.47 18.91
C GLN A 19 1.40 -5.29 17.97
N ALA A 20 0.65 -4.19 18.10
CA ALA A 20 -0.45 -3.86 17.20
C ALA A 20 0.05 -3.62 15.77
N ALA A 21 1.14 -2.85 15.60
CA ALA A 21 1.75 -2.59 14.30
C ALA A 21 2.25 -3.87 13.59
N LEU A 22 2.71 -4.85 14.33
CA LEU A 22 3.14 -6.15 13.80
C LEU A 22 1.99 -7.16 13.67
N GLY A 23 0.90 -6.93 14.38
CA GLY A 23 -0.21 -7.88 14.51
C GLY A 23 -0.86 -8.23 13.18
N TYR A 24 -1.12 -7.24 12.34
CA TYR A 24 -1.76 -7.48 11.05
C TYR A 24 -0.83 -8.24 10.07
N TYR A 25 0.48 -8.00 10.11
CA TYR A 25 1.43 -8.80 9.34
C TYR A 25 1.45 -10.25 9.78
N ARG A 26 1.47 -10.48 11.10
CA ARG A 26 1.42 -11.84 11.66
C ARG A 26 0.11 -12.54 11.31
N ALA A 27 -1.01 -11.84 11.38
CA ALA A 27 -2.30 -12.38 11.00
C ALA A 27 -2.40 -12.68 9.48
N THR A 28 -1.76 -11.88 8.62
CA THR A 28 -1.85 -12.05 7.16
C THR A 28 -0.83 -13.05 6.62
N LEU A 29 0.42 -12.97 7.09
CA LEU A 29 1.56 -13.72 6.53
C LEU A 29 2.06 -14.85 7.43
N GLY A 30 1.57 -14.95 8.64
CA GLY A 30 2.01 -15.93 9.65
C GLY A 30 0.84 -16.64 10.32
N ASP A 31 1.08 -17.03 11.57
CA ASP A 31 0.19 -17.75 12.46
C ASP A 31 -0.48 -16.86 13.52
N GLY A 32 -0.47 -15.55 13.32
CA GLY A 32 -1.13 -14.61 14.23
C GLY A 32 -2.64 -14.80 14.27
N TYR A 33 -3.24 -14.35 15.38
CA TYR A 33 -4.68 -14.48 15.59
C TYR A 33 -5.47 -13.85 14.44
N ARG A 34 -6.46 -14.59 13.95
CA ARG A 34 -7.47 -14.14 12.99
C ARG A 34 -8.84 -14.39 13.60
N ASP A 35 -9.71 -13.38 13.51
CA ASP A 35 -11.09 -13.55 13.93
C ASP A 35 -11.86 -14.39 12.88
N PRO A 36 -12.37 -15.58 13.24
CA PRO A 36 -13.12 -16.41 12.29
C PRO A 36 -14.36 -15.74 11.74
N GLN A 37 -14.97 -14.80 12.48
CA GLN A 37 -16.16 -14.08 12.05
C GLN A 37 -15.86 -13.10 10.91
N LEU A 38 -14.61 -12.67 10.76
CA LEU A 38 -14.15 -11.75 9.72
C LEU A 38 -13.51 -12.45 8.50
N SER A 39 -13.45 -13.80 8.52
CA SER A 39 -12.73 -14.56 7.49
C SER A 39 -13.29 -14.34 6.09
N GLU A 40 -14.62 -14.29 5.94
CA GLU A 40 -15.24 -14.06 4.64
C GLU A 40 -14.98 -12.63 4.14
N LEU A 41 -15.11 -11.63 4.99
CA LEU A 41 -14.78 -10.25 4.66
C LEU A 41 -13.31 -10.10 4.26
N GLN A 42 -12.41 -10.74 4.99
CA GLN A 42 -10.98 -10.76 4.68
C GLN A 42 -10.70 -11.38 3.29
N ASN A 43 -11.35 -12.49 2.97
CA ASN A 43 -11.23 -13.15 1.67
C ASN A 43 -11.75 -12.26 0.53
N GLN A 44 -12.89 -11.60 0.72
CA GLN A 44 -13.44 -10.67 -0.27
C GLN A 44 -12.51 -9.48 -0.51
N MET A 45 -11.93 -8.90 0.55
CA MET A 45 -10.97 -7.79 0.44
C MET A 45 -9.65 -8.22 -0.21
N SER A 46 -9.21 -9.45 0.01
CA SER A 46 -7.93 -9.96 -0.52
C SER A 46 -8.00 -10.44 -1.97
N SER A 47 -9.18 -10.84 -2.43
CA SER A 47 -9.38 -11.44 -3.75
C SER A 47 -10.10 -10.53 -4.75
N GLY A 48 -10.70 -9.43 -4.29
CA GLY A 48 -11.53 -8.57 -5.09
C GLY A 48 -10.86 -7.29 -5.55
N VAL A 49 -10.93 -6.98 -6.84
CA VAL A 49 -10.73 -5.63 -7.34
C VAL A 49 -12.11 -4.95 -7.34
N PRO A 50 -12.27 -3.79 -6.69
CA PRO A 50 -13.54 -3.09 -6.67
C PRO A 50 -13.99 -2.72 -8.09
N SER A 51 -15.29 -2.65 -8.33
CA SER A 51 -15.85 -2.24 -9.62
C SER A 51 -15.69 -0.75 -9.93
N GLN A 52 -15.39 0.04 -8.91
CA GLN A 52 -15.13 1.46 -9.05
C GLN A 52 -13.82 1.71 -9.80
N PRO A 53 -13.69 2.86 -10.50
CA PRO A 53 -12.40 3.29 -11.04
C PRO A 53 -11.32 3.31 -9.95
N MET A 54 -10.17 2.75 -10.25
CA MET A 54 -9.05 2.66 -9.32
C MET A 54 -7.77 3.21 -9.95
N LEU A 55 -7.03 4.01 -9.19
CA LEU A 55 -5.68 4.45 -9.55
C LEU A 55 -4.67 3.72 -8.65
N TYR A 56 -3.79 2.95 -9.28
CA TYR A 56 -2.65 2.32 -8.62
C TYR A 56 -1.37 3.11 -8.95
N LEU A 57 -0.71 3.60 -7.92
CA LEU A 57 0.57 4.33 -8.05
C LEU A 57 1.69 3.50 -7.44
N HIS A 58 2.84 3.41 -8.13
CA HIS A 58 4.00 2.66 -7.67
C HIS A 58 5.29 3.44 -7.89
N GLY A 59 6.21 3.40 -6.92
CA GLY A 59 7.52 4.01 -7.05
C GLY A 59 8.47 3.14 -7.89
N ALA A 60 9.14 3.74 -8.88
CA ALA A 60 10.06 3.02 -9.76
C ALA A 60 11.26 2.38 -9.00
N ASN A 61 11.64 2.95 -7.86
CA ASN A 61 12.75 2.53 -7.02
C ASN A 61 12.27 1.84 -5.73
N ASP A 62 11.05 1.27 -5.73
CA ASP A 62 10.53 0.56 -4.58
C ASP A 62 11.38 -0.69 -4.29
N GLY A 63 12.06 -0.67 -3.13
CA GLY A 63 12.90 -1.78 -2.68
C GLY A 63 12.15 -2.88 -1.94
N CYS A 64 10.85 -2.71 -1.70
CA CYS A 64 9.99 -3.69 -1.05
C CYS A 64 9.23 -4.54 -2.07
N ILE A 65 8.65 -3.89 -3.09
CA ILE A 65 7.90 -4.55 -4.17
C ILE A 65 8.51 -4.10 -5.49
N GLY A 66 9.06 -5.05 -6.24
CA GLY A 66 9.68 -4.76 -7.53
C GLY A 66 8.67 -4.38 -8.63
N THR A 67 9.12 -3.61 -9.60
CA THR A 67 8.29 -3.18 -10.74
C THR A 67 7.86 -4.33 -11.66
N ASP A 68 8.53 -5.46 -11.61
CA ASP A 68 8.16 -6.71 -12.29
C ASP A 68 6.84 -7.29 -11.74
N VAL A 69 6.65 -7.22 -10.41
CA VAL A 69 5.39 -7.60 -9.75
C VAL A 69 4.26 -6.67 -10.23
N VAL A 70 4.52 -5.37 -10.33
CA VAL A 70 3.54 -4.38 -10.82
C VAL A 70 3.18 -4.63 -12.28
N ALA A 71 4.17 -4.95 -13.13
CA ALA A 71 3.94 -5.28 -14.54
C ALA A 71 3.05 -6.53 -14.67
N SER A 72 3.29 -7.55 -13.85
CA SER A 72 2.47 -8.76 -13.79
C SER A 72 1.05 -8.46 -13.32
N ALA A 73 0.89 -7.68 -12.25
CA ALA A 73 -0.42 -7.25 -11.74
C ALA A 73 -1.20 -6.44 -12.80
N LYS A 74 -0.54 -5.52 -13.49
CA LYS A 74 -1.13 -4.71 -14.56
C LYS A 74 -1.66 -5.58 -15.71
N SER A 75 -0.95 -6.64 -16.08
CA SER A 75 -1.37 -7.54 -17.17
C SER A 75 -2.65 -8.34 -16.86
N MET A 76 -2.95 -8.52 -15.58
CA MET A 76 -4.12 -9.27 -15.09
C MET A 76 -5.24 -8.35 -14.58
N ALA A 77 -5.00 -7.06 -14.46
CA ALA A 77 -5.96 -6.13 -13.88
C ALA A 77 -7.13 -5.84 -14.82
N PRO A 78 -8.34 -5.67 -14.29
CA PRO A 78 -9.48 -5.25 -15.08
C PRO A 78 -9.33 -3.80 -15.57
N ALA A 79 -10.12 -3.45 -16.60
CA ALA A 79 -10.01 -2.19 -17.32
C ALA A 79 -10.28 -0.92 -16.47
N ASN A 80 -10.93 -1.08 -15.33
CA ASN A 80 -11.19 0.02 -14.39
C ASN A 80 -9.98 0.39 -13.50
N VAL A 81 -8.86 -0.31 -13.63
CA VAL A 81 -7.63 -0.01 -12.89
C VAL A 81 -6.61 0.69 -13.77
N LYS A 82 -6.29 1.94 -13.44
CA LYS A 82 -5.21 2.69 -14.07
C LYS A 82 -3.92 2.51 -13.26
N PHE A 83 -2.83 2.13 -13.93
CA PHE A 83 -1.52 1.95 -13.32
C PHE A 83 -0.57 3.06 -13.76
N GLU A 84 0.13 3.68 -12.81
CA GLU A 84 1.16 4.67 -13.06
C GLU A 84 2.40 4.36 -12.22
N VAL A 85 3.58 4.39 -12.85
CA VAL A 85 4.87 4.24 -12.17
C VAL A 85 5.50 5.62 -12.02
N VAL A 86 5.80 5.99 -10.77
CA VAL A 86 6.38 7.28 -10.42
C VAL A 86 7.90 7.17 -10.41
N ALA A 87 8.57 7.81 -11.37
CA ALA A 87 10.02 7.84 -11.44
C ALA A 87 10.64 8.55 -10.23
N ALA A 88 11.86 8.12 -9.85
CA ALA A 88 12.62 8.66 -8.72
C ALA A 88 11.88 8.62 -7.37
N ALA A 89 11.01 7.64 -7.17
CA ALA A 89 10.29 7.38 -5.95
C ALA A 89 10.42 5.91 -5.55
N GLY A 90 10.52 5.66 -4.25
CA GLY A 90 10.50 4.34 -3.64
C GLY A 90 9.13 4.00 -3.07
N HIS A 91 9.14 3.23 -1.96
CA HIS A 91 7.93 2.71 -1.32
C HIS A 91 6.99 3.81 -0.80
N PHE A 92 7.54 4.90 -0.32
CA PHE A 92 6.77 6.04 0.21
C PHE A 92 6.69 7.18 -0.82
N LEU A 93 6.27 6.84 -2.04
CA LEU A 93 6.24 7.76 -3.18
C LEU A 93 5.54 9.10 -2.90
N GLN A 94 4.52 9.11 -2.04
CA GLN A 94 3.79 10.34 -1.65
C GLN A 94 4.65 11.30 -0.80
N LEU A 95 5.68 10.78 -0.14
CA LEU A 95 6.64 11.59 0.62
C LEU A 95 7.85 11.99 -0.23
N GLU A 96 8.20 11.15 -1.19
CA GLU A 96 9.40 11.32 -2.04
C GLU A 96 9.12 12.19 -3.27
N GLN A 97 7.90 12.09 -3.83
CA GLN A 97 7.44 12.83 -5.02
C GLN A 97 6.03 13.42 -4.83
N PRO A 98 5.78 14.23 -3.77
CA PRO A 98 4.43 14.67 -3.40
C PRO A 98 3.71 15.44 -4.50
N GLU A 99 4.41 16.32 -5.22
CA GLU A 99 3.81 17.11 -6.29
C GLU A 99 3.33 16.24 -7.46
N LYS A 100 4.14 15.24 -7.84
CA LYS A 100 3.79 14.31 -8.91
C LYS A 100 2.62 13.43 -8.51
N VAL A 101 2.65 12.89 -7.30
CA VAL A 101 1.59 12.02 -6.76
C VAL A 101 0.27 12.78 -6.65
N ASN A 102 0.29 13.99 -6.07
CA ASN A 102 -0.91 14.81 -5.93
C ASN A 102 -1.52 15.17 -7.29
N ARG A 103 -0.69 15.52 -8.27
CA ARG A 103 -1.17 15.81 -9.63
C ARG A 103 -1.86 14.59 -10.24
N LEU A 104 -1.27 13.40 -10.18
CA LEU A 104 -1.86 12.17 -10.72
C LEU A 104 -3.20 11.83 -10.05
N ILE A 105 -3.30 12.03 -8.74
CA ILE A 105 -4.55 11.84 -8.00
C ILE A 105 -5.61 12.84 -8.45
N CYS A 106 -5.26 14.13 -8.54
CA CYS A 106 -6.21 15.17 -8.97
C CYS A 106 -6.68 14.94 -10.41
N GLU A 107 -5.80 14.59 -11.33
CA GLU A 107 -6.14 14.25 -12.71
C GLU A 107 -7.08 13.04 -12.79
N PHE A 108 -6.85 12.02 -11.97
CA PHE A 108 -7.70 10.84 -11.91
C PHE A 108 -9.09 11.14 -11.34
N LEU A 109 -9.17 11.98 -10.29
CA LEU A 109 -10.45 12.35 -9.68
C LEU A 109 -11.29 13.31 -10.56
N ALA A 110 -10.66 13.99 -11.52
CA ALA A 110 -11.32 14.88 -12.45
C ALA A 110 -11.77 14.19 -13.76
N SER A 111 -11.37 12.94 -13.98
CA SER A 111 -11.71 12.16 -15.17
C SER A 111 -13.00 11.37 -14.98
#